data_fb43529f08cd2ca7ab84da7c69e02f5c
#
_entry.id   fb43529f08cd2ca7ab84da7c69e02f5c
#
_cell.length_a   1.000
_cell.length_b   1.000
_cell.length_c   1.000
_cell.angle_alpha   90.00
_cell.angle_beta   90.00
_cell.angle_gamma   90.00
#
_symmetry.space_group_name_H-M   'P 1'
#
loop_
_entity.id
_entity.type
_entity.pdbx_description
1 polymer ?
#
loop_
_entity_poly.entity_id
_entity_poly.type
_entity_poly.pdbx_seq_one_letter_code
_entity_poly.pdbx_strand_id
1 'polypeptide(L)'
;MALASNTTGRPELAEARWRAWGRYVSALVVALCLAGLGVANIVAHAKWHEVEDGVFWGARAEGITAVEVAAGSAGARAGIERGDLLLAVNGAPIQTQADVVEYQHTARPGTRLTYTLARLGTRQVIEVALAAAPQGSSMYYVLAAVGLFTLLVGASVRLKRPRDQATLHFFWLCVAFFGAFTFSFNGPFDRLDWVFYWGDAVAQALLPPLLLHFTLVFPQRPSGVRRPSPGLVSLMYLPAGVLGAARVVALARGPADGAMFSTLIEVLDRLEPVYLFSCATAALVVLVRAFQQITSVTERRQLRWIAWGTALGAGPFCLGYALPWALGINPPLPLQLTAILLGFLPLTFASAIVRYRLRDVEVLAGQLRDRGVGQIGRASCRERVFRTV
;
A
#
# COMPACT_ATOMS: atom_id res chain seq x y z
N MET A 1 -46.95 -47.62 -1.05
CA MET A 1 -46.27 -46.75 -0.09
C MET A 1 -45.01 -46.25 -0.74
N ALA A 2 -45.05 -45.00 -1.19
CA ALA A 2 -44.05 -44.41 -2.11
C ALA A 2 -42.82 -43.96 -1.36
N LEU A 3 -41.64 -44.45 -1.76
CA LEU A 3 -40.34 -43.91 -1.38
C LEU A 3 -40.14 -42.56 -2.10
N ALA A 4 -40.37 -41.47 -1.43
CA ALA A 4 -40.02 -40.15 -1.90
C ALA A 4 -38.50 -40.05 -1.98
N SER A 5 -37.95 -40.08 -3.18
CA SER A 5 -36.53 -39.90 -3.47
C SER A 5 -36.11 -38.46 -3.13
N ASN A 6 -35.25 -38.33 -2.16
CA ASN A 6 -34.66 -37.08 -1.68
C ASN A 6 -33.65 -36.54 -2.73
N THR A 7 -34.18 -35.94 -3.83
CA THR A 7 -33.37 -35.40 -4.95
C THR A 7 -33.11 -33.91 -4.86
N THR A 8 -33.54 -33.24 -3.78
CA THR A 8 -33.44 -31.76 -3.63
C THR A 8 -32.08 -31.24 -3.16
N GLY A 9 -31.15 -32.11 -2.70
CA GLY A 9 -29.85 -31.64 -2.16
C GLY A 9 -28.76 -31.46 -3.21
N ARG A 10 -28.91 -31.93 -4.46
CA ARG A 10 -27.82 -31.87 -5.47
C ARG A 10 -27.57 -30.47 -6.06
N PRO A 11 -28.58 -29.65 -6.40
CA PRO A 11 -28.32 -28.31 -6.97
C PRO A 11 -27.69 -27.35 -5.97
N GLU A 12 -28.10 -27.37 -4.71
CA GLU A 12 -27.53 -26.48 -3.66
C GLU A 12 -26.06 -26.75 -3.37
N LEU A 13 -25.65 -28.01 -3.39
CA LEU A 13 -24.25 -28.42 -3.23
C LEU A 13 -23.39 -27.98 -4.42
N ALA A 14 -23.94 -28.05 -5.63
CA ALA A 14 -23.27 -27.60 -6.84
C ALA A 14 -23.08 -26.09 -6.83
N GLU A 15 -24.10 -25.31 -6.50
CA GLU A 15 -24.02 -23.85 -6.38
C GLU A 15 -23.03 -23.42 -5.28
N ALA A 16 -23.02 -24.08 -4.13
CA ALA A 16 -22.08 -23.78 -3.05
C ALA A 16 -20.62 -24.04 -3.47
N ARG A 17 -20.39 -25.07 -4.29
CA ARG A 17 -19.07 -25.36 -4.88
C ARG A 17 -18.67 -24.28 -5.89
N TRP A 18 -19.55 -23.89 -6.81
CA TRP A 18 -19.29 -22.84 -7.79
C TRP A 18 -18.96 -21.51 -7.14
N ARG A 19 -19.72 -21.09 -6.14
CA ARG A 19 -19.45 -19.86 -5.37
C ARG A 19 -18.11 -19.92 -4.60
N ALA A 20 -17.75 -21.07 -4.07
CA ALA A 20 -16.46 -21.26 -3.42
C ALA A 20 -15.31 -21.18 -4.42
N TRP A 21 -15.48 -21.82 -5.58
CA TRP A 21 -14.50 -21.81 -6.65
C TRP A 21 -14.30 -20.42 -7.25
N GLY A 22 -15.40 -19.67 -7.47
CA GLY A 22 -15.35 -18.28 -7.92
C GLY A 22 -14.54 -17.37 -6.99
N ARG A 23 -14.71 -17.52 -5.67
CA ARG A 23 -13.93 -16.75 -4.67
C ARG A 23 -12.44 -17.12 -4.68
N TYR A 24 -12.12 -18.37 -4.94
CA TYR A 24 -10.74 -18.84 -5.06
C TYR A 24 -10.08 -18.27 -6.30
N VAL A 25 -10.75 -18.42 -7.46
CA VAL A 25 -10.25 -17.94 -8.74
C VAL A 25 -10.11 -16.42 -8.75
N SER A 26 -11.09 -15.69 -8.24
CA SER A 26 -11.01 -14.22 -8.19
C SER A 26 -9.82 -13.73 -7.36
N ALA A 27 -9.57 -14.33 -6.19
CA ALA A 27 -8.42 -13.95 -5.37
C ALA A 27 -7.09 -14.27 -6.06
N LEU A 28 -7.01 -15.41 -6.75
CA LEU A 28 -5.81 -15.80 -7.50
C LEU A 28 -5.56 -14.85 -8.68
N VAL A 29 -6.60 -14.57 -9.48
CA VAL A 29 -6.49 -13.65 -10.63
C VAL A 29 -6.07 -12.26 -10.18
N VAL A 30 -6.71 -11.71 -9.15
CA VAL A 30 -6.33 -10.39 -8.60
C VAL A 30 -4.87 -10.39 -8.14
N ALA A 31 -4.44 -11.41 -7.39
CA ALA A 31 -3.07 -11.48 -6.91
C ALA A 31 -2.04 -11.58 -8.05
N LEU A 32 -2.33 -12.39 -9.08
CA LEU A 32 -1.44 -12.54 -10.24
C LEU A 32 -1.38 -11.28 -11.11
N CYS A 33 -2.53 -10.65 -11.36
CA CYS A 33 -2.57 -9.37 -12.10
C CYS A 33 -1.80 -8.27 -11.37
N LEU A 34 -2.00 -8.13 -10.07
CA LEU A 34 -1.30 -7.14 -9.26
C LEU A 34 0.21 -7.43 -9.18
N ALA A 35 0.59 -8.70 -8.98
CA ALA A 35 2.01 -9.08 -8.99
C ALA A 35 2.67 -8.77 -10.35
N GLY A 36 1.98 -9.05 -11.46
CA GLY A 36 2.45 -8.70 -12.81
C GLY A 36 2.61 -7.19 -12.99
N LEU A 37 1.63 -6.39 -12.56
CA LEU A 37 1.74 -4.92 -12.58
C LEU A 37 2.86 -4.41 -11.68
N GLY A 38 3.05 -4.99 -10.49
CA GLY A 38 4.15 -4.63 -9.59
C GLY A 38 5.53 -4.90 -10.20
N VAL A 39 5.69 -6.07 -10.84
CA VAL A 39 6.93 -6.39 -11.57
C VAL A 39 7.13 -5.41 -12.73
N ALA A 40 6.07 -5.09 -13.48
CA ALA A 40 6.15 -4.11 -14.56
C ALA A 40 6.58 -2.72 -14.04
N ASN A 41 6.05 -2.28 -12.90
CA ASN A 41 6.45 -1.01 -12.27
C ASN A 41 7.93 -1.03 -11.84
N ILE A 42 8.39 -2.12 -11.19
CA ILE A 42 9.79 -2.27 -10.79
C ILE A 42 10.72 -2.21 -12.03
N VAL A 43 10.34 -2.87 -13.11
CA VAL A 43 11.11 -2.85 -14.36
C VAL A 43 11.08 -1.45 -15.01
N ALA A 44 9.94 -0.77 -15.00
CA ALA A 44 9.83 0.60 -15.50
C ALA A 44 10.72 1.54 -14.68
N HIS A 45 10.67 1.44 -13.34
CA HIS A 45 11.51 2.24 -12.43
C HIS A 45 13.00 1.97 -12.63
N ALA A 46 13.39 0.72 -12.87
CA ALA A 46 14.79 0.36 -13.12
C ALA A 46 15.31 0.85 -14.50
N LYS A 47 14.43 1.02 -15.48
CA LYS A 47 14.79 1.47 -16.84
C LYS A 47 14.72 2.98 -17.00
N TRP A 48 13.87 3.65 -16.21
CA TRP A 48 13.70 5.08 -16.29
C TRP A 48 14.82 5.79 -15.50
N HIS A 49 15.44 6.73 -16.16
CA HIS A 49 16.42 7.62 -15.56
C HIS A 49 15.94 9.04 -15.87
N GLU A 50 15.60 9.75 -14.84
CA GLU A 50 15.37 11.19 -14.97
C GLU A 50 16.65 11.85 -15.43
N VAL A 51 16.52 12.84 -16.30
CA VAL A 51 17.66 13.54 -16.88
C VAL A 51 17.63 14.96 -16.38
N GLU A 52 18.73 15.42 -15.85
CA GLU A 52 18.84 16.75 -15.30
C GLU A 52 20.13 17.45 -15.73
N ASP A 53 20.10 18.77 -15.71
CA ASP A 53 21.29 19.61 -15.85
C ASP A 53 21.99 19.85 -14.50
N GLY A 54 21.32 19.53 -13.38
CA GLY A 54 21.78 19.78 -12.01
C GLY A 54 21.74 21.25 -11.62
N VAL A 55 20.86 22.02 -12.26
CA VAL A 55 20.58 23.41 -11.95
C VAL A 55 19.16 23.55 -11.39
N PHE A 56 19.05 24.14 -10.22
CA PHE A 56 17.74 24.51 -9.69
C PHE A 56 17.30 25.85 -10.29
N TRP A 57 16.40 25.77 -11.26
CA TRP A 57 15.81 26.91 -11.91
C TRP A 57 14.62 27.44 -11.10
N GLY A 58 14.66 28.70 -10.70
CA GLY A 58 13.56 29.33 -9.93
C GLY A 58 13.01 30.55 -10.61
N ALA A 59 11.69 30.75 -10.54
CA ALA A 59 11.04 31.98 -11.00
C ALA A 59 11.38 33.14 -10.07
N ARG A 60 11.92 34.22 -10.64
CA ARG A 60 12.18 35.49 -9.97
C ARG A 60 11.55 36.64 -10.74
N ALA A 61 11.60 37.84 -10.19
CA ALA A 61 11.03 39.04 -10.84
C ALA A 61 11.61 39.30 -12.26
N GLU A 62 12.85 38.88 -12.48
CA GLU A 62 13.58 39.06 -13.72
C GLU A 62 13.37 37.93 -14.74
N GLY A 63 12.74 36.82 -14.32
CA GLY A 63 12.52 35.60 -15.12
C GLY A 63 13.02 34.33 -14.43
N ILE A 64 13.29 33.29 -15.21
CA ILE A 64 13.78 31.99 -14.71
C ILE A 64 15.28 32.07 -14.48
N THR A 65 15.70 31.96 -13.23
CA THR A 65 17.09 32.21 -12.80
C THR A 65 17.67 30.94 -12.16
N ALA A 66 18.96 30.68 -12.37
CA ALA A 66 19.71 29.63 -11.69
C ALA A 66 19.88 29.98 -10.21
N VAL A 67 19.06 29.37 -9.35
CA VAL A 67 19.08 29.61 -7.90
C VAL A 67 20.23 28.85 -7.25
N GLU A 68 20.45 27.62 -7.68
CA GLU A 68 21.49 26.74 -7.21
C GLU A 68 22.04 25.91 -8.38
N VAL A 69 23.34 25.68 -8.38
CA VAL A 69 24.04 24.84 -9.38
C VAL A 69 24.81 23.79 -8.60
N ALA A 70 24.45 22.53 -8.78
CA ALA A 70 25.10 21.41 -8.10
C ALA A 70 26.55 21.26 -8.60
N ALA A 71 27.50 21.16 -7.67
CA ALA A 71 28.89 21.00 -8.04
C ALA A 71 29.13 19.72 -8.85
N GLY A 72 29.86 19.85 -9.98
CA GLY A 72 30.12 18.72 -10.86
C GLY A 72 28.93 18.27 -11.72
N SER A 73 27.79 18.99 -11.69
CA SER A 73 26.63 18.72 -12.54
C SER A 73 26.93 19.03 -14.02
N ALA A 74 25.99 18.65 -14.89
CA ALA A 74 26.06 18.96 -16.32
C ALA A 74 26.09 20.48 -16.58
N GLY A 75 25.22 21.22 -15.87
CA GLY A 75 25.18 22.68 -15.94
C GLY A 75 26.45 23.33 -15.41
N ALA A 76 26.99 22.86 -14.28
CA ALA A 76 28.28 23.36 -13.74
C ALA A 76 29.43 23.13 -14.71
N ARG A 77 29.51 21.94 -15.33
CA ARG A 77 30.54 21.64 -16.35
C ARG A 77 30.38 22.46 -17.61
N ALA A 78 29.17 22.83 -17.98
CA ALA A 78 28.88 23.70 -19.10
C ALA A 78 29.14 25.19 -18.81
N GLY A 79 29.40 25.54 -17.54
CA GLY A 79 29.71 26.91 -17.14
C GLY A 79 28.49 27.72 -16.70
N ILE A 80 27.36 27.08 -16.34
CA ILE A 80 26.23 27.77 -15.72
C ILE A 80 26.60 28.15 -14.30
N GLU A 81 26.31 29.37 -13.91
CA GLU A 81 26.57 29.91 -12.59
C GLU A 81 25.29 30.37 -11.91
N ARG A 82 25.34 30.42 -10.58
CA ARG A 82 24.24 30.97 -9.79
C ARG A 82 23.95 32.42 -10.18
N GLY A 83 22.69 32.73 -10.47
CA GLY A 83 22.24 34.07 -10.89
C GLY A 83 22.09 34.22 -12.40
N ASP A 84 22.49 33.24 -13.20
CA ASP A 84 22.25 33.26 -14.65
C ASP A 84 20.74 33.25 -14.93
N LEU A 85 20.30 34.13 -15.83
CA LEU A 85 18.92 34.23 -16.28
C LEU A 85 18.75 33.39 -17.55
N LEU A 86 17.84 32.38 -17.49
CA LEU A 86 17.51 31.55 -18.64
C LEU A 86 16.49 32.23 -19.55
N LEU A 87 16.88 32.50 -20.78
CA LEU A 87 16.03 33.15 -21.74
C LEU A 87 15.35 32.17 -22.72
N ALA A 88 16.08 31.14 -23.16
CA ALA A 88 15.57 30.17 -24.11
C ALA A 88 16.28 28.81 -23.94
N VAL A 89 15.59 27.73 -24.33
CA VAL A 89 16.15 26.37 -24.51
C VAL A 89 15.88 25.94 -25.95
N ASN A 90 16.93 25.50 -26.66
CA ASN A 90 16.89 25.14 -28.08
C ASN A 90 16.25 26.23 -28.96
N GLY A 91 16.46 27.49 -28.61
CA GLY A 91 15.89 28.64 -29.30
C GLY A 91 14.44 28.97 -28.96
N ALA A 92 13.73 28.14 -28.23
CA ALA A 92 12.38 28.43 -27.73
C ALA A 92 12.44 29.23 -26.42
N PRO A 93 11.72 30.38 -26.33
CA PRO A 93 11.74 31.19 -25.12
C PRO A 93 11.13 30.48 -23.94
N ILE A 94 11.76 30.59 -22.76
CA ILE A 94 11.30 30.01 -21.49
C ILE A 94 10.59 31.12 -20.70
N GLN A 95 9.37 30.81 -20.24
CA GLN A 95 8.56 31.73 -19.43
C GLN A 95 8.33 31.20 -18.02
N THR A 96 8.29 29.87 -17.88
CA THR A 96 8.01 29.20 -16.60
C THR A 96 9.06 28.16 -16.30
N GLN A 97 9.17 27.79 -15.03
CA GLN A 97 10.01 26.67 -14.61
C GLN A 97 9.52 25.34 -15.25
N ALA A 98 8.23 25.20 -15.48
CA ALA A 98 7.65 24.01 -16.11
C ALA A 98 8.18 23.79 -17.52
N ASP A 99 8.43 24.86 -18.28
CA ASP A 99 8.99 24.78 -19.65
C ASP A 99 10.38 24.11 -19.63
N VAL A 100 11.20 24.42 -18.64
CA VAL A 100 12.55 23.81 -18.49
C VAL A 100 12.42 22.32 -18.19
N VAL A 101 11.52 21.98 -17.24
CA VAL A 101 11.26 20.58 -16.85
C VAL A 101 10.75 19.78 -18.04
N GLU A 102 9.90 20.34 -18.90
CA GLU A 102 9.39 19.67 -20.10
C GLU A 102 10.51 19.28 -21.08
N TYR A 103 11.49 20.19 -21.31
CA TYR A 103 12.65 19.87 -22.14
C TYR A 103 13.53 18.77 -21.54
N GLN A 104 13.77 18.82 -20.25
CA GLN A 104 14.56 17.79 -19.53
C GLN A 104 13.84 16.44 -19.55
N HIS A 105 12.53 16.45 -19.33
CA HIS A 105 11.69 15.26 -19.24
C HIS A 105 11.60 14.48 -20.55
N THR A 106 11.59 15.17 -21.70
CA THR A 106 11.58 14.55 -23.02
C THR A 106 12.96 14.11 -23.51
N ALA A 107 14.02 14.51 -22.83
CA ALA A 107 15.39 14.22 -23.19
C ALA A 107 15.86 12.83 -22.72
N ARG A 108 16.94 12.34 -23.32
CA ARG A 108 17.64 11.11 -22.91
C ARG A 108 19.00 11.47 -22.31
N PRO A 109 19.60 10.61 -21.47
CA PRO A 109 20.96 10.82 -21.01
C PRO A 109 21.91 11.06 -22.18
N GLY A 110 22.71 12.12 -22.11
CA GLY A 110 23.61 12.54 -23.18
C GLY A 110 22.99 13.46 -24.23
N THR A 111 21.68 13.74 -24.21
CA THR A 111 21.05 14.75 -25.06
C THR A 111 21.68 16.12 -24.76
N ARG A 112 22.06 16.84 -25.78
CA ARG A 112 22.57 18.20 -25.66
C ARG A 112 21.44 19.19 -25.84
N LEU A 113 21.23 20.05 -24.88
CA LEU A 113 20.32 21.18 -24.96
C LEU A 113 21.13 22.47 -25.09
N THR A 114 20.66 23.36 -25.95
CA THR A 114 21.28 24.67 -26.12
C THR A 114 20.55 25.68 -25.24
N TYR A 115 21.21 26.16 -24.20
CA TYR A 115 20.67 27.17 -23.28
C TYR A 115 21.15 28.56 -23.71
N THR A 116 20.21 29.49 -23.84
CA THR A 116 20.49 30.91 -24.03
C THR A 116 20.34 31.58 -22.67
N LEU A 117 21.45 32.05 -22.10
CA LEU A 117 21.52 32.68 -20.80
C LEU A 117 21.84 34.17 -20.90
N ALA A 118 21.41 34.94 -19.91
CA ALA A 118 21.90 36.30 -19.71
C ALA A 118 22.67 36.37 -18.38
N ARG A 119 23.95 36.77 -18.45
CA ARG A 119 24.82 37.00 -17.31
C ARG A 119 25.32 38.44 -17.36
N LEU A 120 25.07 39.22 -16.31
CA LEU A 120 25.46 40.63 -16.21
C LEU A 120 25.11 41.46 -17.48
N GLY A 121 23.93 41.21 -18.04
CA GLY A 121 23.45 41.89 -19.26
C GLY A 121 24.04 41.33 -20.56
N THR A 122 24.98 40.39 -20.51
CA THR A 122 25.56 39.78 -21.73
C THR A 122 24.85 38.46 -22.03
N ARG A 123 24.40 38.31 -23.29
CA ARG A 123 23.75 37.06 -23.75
C ARG A 123 24.81 36.03 -24.10
N GLN A 124 24.68 34.84 -23.56
CA GLN A 124 25.57 33.69 -23.80
C GLN A 124 24.74 32.50 -24.28
N VAL A 125 25.30 31.71 -25.17
CA VAL A 125 24.70 30.45 -25.64
C VAL A 125 25.62 29.33 -25.18
N ILE A 126 25.08 28.40 -24.40
CA ILE A 126 25.83 27.31 -23.79
C ILE A 126 25.16 25.99 -24.15
N GLU A 127 25.94 25.00 -24.56
CA GLU A 127 25.47 23.65 -24.75
C GLU A 127 25.64 22.84 -23.43
N VAL A 128 24.54 22.28 -22.97
CA VAL A 128 24.49 21.42 -21.78
C VAL A 128 24.20 20.00 -22.19
N ALA A 129 25.14 19.10 -21.99
CA ALA A 129 24.91 17.66 -22.17
C ALA A 129 24.26 17.11 -20.90
N LEU A 130 22.96 16.86 -20.97
CA LEU A 130 22.18 16.36 -19.81
C LEU A 130 22.75 15.05 -19.28
N ALA A 131 22.81 14.92 -17.99
CA ALA A 131 23.24 13.70 -17.29
C ALA A 131 22.04 12.98 -16.70
N ALA A 132 22.13 11.67 -16.54
CA ALA A 132 21.17 10.95 -15.74
C ALA A 132 21.26 11.45 -14.28
N ALA A 133 20.13 11.78 -13.69
CA ALA A 133 20.04 12.10 -12.29
C ALA A 133 20.56 10.91 -11.46
N PRO A 134 21.19 11.15 -10.31
CA PRO A 134 21.58 10.08 -9.41
C PRO A 134 20.35 9.21 -9.12
N GLN A 135 20.45 7.91 -9.38
CA GLN A 135 19.34 6.99 -9.19
C GLN A 135 18.72 7.16 -7.80
N GLY A 136 17.39 7.33 -7.78
CA GLY A 136 16.61 7.43 -6.56
C GLY A 136 16.88 6.25 -5.62
N SER A 137 16.61 6.45 -4.36
CA SER A 137 17.06 5.62 -3.26
C SER A 137 16.78 4.12 -3.49
N SER A 138 17.76 3.27 -3.14
CA SER A 138 17.60 1.81 -3.01
C SER A 138 16.39 1.39 -2.18
N MET A 139 15.82 2.34 -1.43
CA MET A 139 14.64 2.19 -0.59
C MET A 139 13.39 1.78 -1.36
N TYR A 140 13.18 2.30 -2.58
CA TYR A 140 12.06 1.88 -3.42
C TYR A 140 12.04 0.36 -3.64
N TYR A 141 13.19 -0.22 -4.02
CA TYR A 141 13.27 -1.67 -4.28
C TYR A 141 13.03 -2.50 -3.02
N VAL A 142 13.47 -2.01 -1.86
CA VAL A 142 13.20 -2.66 -0.56
C VAL A 142 11.72 -2.63 -0.24
N LEU A 143 11.08 -1.49 -0.37
CA LEU A 143 9.62 -1.35 -0.13
C LEU A 143 8.82 -2.17 -1.13
N ALA A 144 9.17 -2.15 -2.41
CA ALA A 144 8.52 -2.95 -3.45
C ALA A 144 8.63 -4.46 -3.18
N ALA A 145 9.79 -4.93 -2.72
CA ALA A 145 9.97 -6.33 -2.32
C ALA A 145 9.10 -6.70 -1.11
N VAL A 146 9.03 -5.83 -0.09
CA VAL A 146 8.13 -6.00 1.07
C VAL A 146 6.67 -5.99 0.63
N GLY A 147 6.28 -5.12 -0.29
CA GLY A 147 4.94 -5.06 -0.88
C GLY A 147 4.56 -6.35 -1.59
N LEU A 148 5.40 -6.84 -2.51
CA LEU A 148 5.19 -8.11 -3.20
C LEU A 148 5.10 -9.30 -2.23
N PHE A 149 5.98 -9.35 -1.25
CA PHE A 149 5.94 -10.37 -0.21
C PHE A 149 4.62 -10.32 0.58
N THR A 150 4.15 -9.13 0.94
CA THR A 150 2.88 -8.92 1.64
C THR A 150 1.69 -9.41 0.81
N LEU A 151 1.66 -9.12 -0.50
CA LEU A 151 0.64 -9.62 -1.43
C LEU A 151 0.62 -11.15 -1.48
N LEU A 152 1.79 -11.79 -1.57
CA LEU A 152 1.91 -13.26 -1.57
C LEU A 152 1.40 -13.89 -0.28
N VAL A 153 1.72 -13.30 0.87
CA VAL A 153 1.21 -13.77 2.17
C VAL A 153 -0.30 -13.62 2.24
N GLY A 154 -0.85 -12.46 1.88
CA GLY A 154 -2.29 -12.20 1.85
C GLY A 154 -3.05 -13.16 0.93
N ALA A 155 -2.54 -13.37 -0.29
CA ALA A 155 -3.09 -14.32 -1.25
C ALA A 155 -3.04 -15.76 -0.70
N SER A 156 -1.91 -16.19 -0.14
CA SER A 156 -1.75 -17.53 0.45
C SER A 156 -2.75 -17.80 1.55
N VAL A 157 -2.99 -16.84 2.45
CA VAL A 157 -3.98 -16.96 3.52
C VAL A 157 -5.40 -17.02 2.95
N ARG A 158 -5.71 -16.18 1.98
CA ARG A 158 -7.03 -16.13 1.33
C ARG A 158 -7.34 -17.42 0.57
N LEU A 159 -6.37 -17.94 -0.18
CA LEU A 159 -6.51 -19.17 -0.95
C LEU A 159 -6.69 -20.39 -0.03
N LYS A 160 -6.01 -20.43 1.11
CA LYS A 160 -6.21 -21.51 2.09
C LYS A 160 -7.61 -21.50 2.72
N ARG A 161 -8.26 -20.32 2.83
CA ARG A 161 -9.56 -20.15 3.51
C ARG A 161 -10.48 -19.16 2.78
N PRO A 162 -11.01 -19.50 1.60
CA PRO A 162 -11.76 -18.58 0.74
C PRO A 162 -13.16 -18.20 1.29
N ARG A 163 -13.67 -18.90 2.31
CA ARG A 163 -14.99 -18.64 2.90
C ARG A 163 -14.94 -17.73 4.12
N ASP A 164 -13.76 -17.51 4.69
CA ASP A 164 -13.60 -16.73 5.91
C ASP A 164 -13.59 -15.22 5.61
N GLN A 165 -14.41 -14.45 6.32
CA GLN A 165 -14.48 -13.01 6.16
C GLN A 165 -13.23 -12.30 6.66
N ALA A 166 -12.61 -12.78 7.75
CA ALA A 166 -11.36 -12.20 8.25
C ALA A 166 -10.22 -12.32 7.24
N THR A 167 -10.14 -13.46 6.51
CA THR A 167 -9.14 -13.66 5.47
C THR A 167 -9.38 -12.75 4.25
N LEU A 168 -10.65 -12.39 3.97
CA LEU A 168 -10.98 -11.44 2.91
C LEU A 168 -10.49 -10.03 3.26
N HIS A 169 -10.77 -9.55 4.48
CA HIS A 169 -10.31 -8.25 4.94
C HIS A 169 -8.77 -8.20 5.01
N PHE A 170 -8.15 -9.27 5.49
CA PHE A 170 -6.71 -9.38 5.50
C PHE A 170 -6.10 -9.35 4.09
N PHE A 171 -6.72 -10.03 3.12
CA PHE A 171 -6.28 -10.00 1.72
C PHE A 171 -6.33 -8.58 1.15
N TRP A 172 -7.45 -7.86 1.33
CA TRP A 172 -7.56 -6.48 0.86
C TRP A 172 -6.59 -5.52 1.56
N LEU A 173 -6.33 -5.74 2.86
CA LEU A 173 -5.30 -5.00 3.57
C LEU A 173 -3.91 -5.25 2.96
N CYS A 174 -3.58 -6.50 2.63
CA CYS A 174 -2.33 -6.84 1.97
C CYS A 174 -2.25 -6.26 0.55
N VAL A 175 -3.37 -6.20 -0.19
CA VAL A 175 -3.44 -5.55 -1.51
C VAL A 175 -3.16 -4.04 -1.39
N ALA A 176 -3.77 -3.35 -0.42
CA ALA A 176 -3.51 -1.93 -0.20
C ALA A 176 -2.05 -1.69 0.23
N PHE A 177 -1.51 -2.54 1.10
CA PHE A 177 -0.10 -2.47 1.49
C PHE A 177 0.85 -2.68 0.31
N PHE A 178 0.53 -3.65 -0.55
CA PHE A 178 1.27 -3.89 -1.78
C PHE A 178 1.25 -2.67 -2.69
N GLY A 179 0.07 -2.11 -2.96
CA GLY A 179 -0.06 -0.94 -3.83
C GLY A 179 0.75 0.25 -3.32
N ALA A 180 0.60 0.59 -2.03
CA ALA A 180 1.28 1.72 -1.39
C ALA A 180 2.82 1.58 -1.32
N PHE A 181 3.36 0.35 -1.36
CA PHE A 181 4.81 0.14 -1.28
C PHE A 181 5.45 -0.27 -2.60
N THR A 182 4.66 -0.72 -3.59
CA THR A 182 5.22 -1.22 -4.85
C THR A 182 4.96 -0.27 -6.00
N PHE A 183 3.78 0.36 -6.05
CA PHE A 183 3.49 1.30 -7.11
C PHE A 183 4.16 2.64 -6.85
N SER A 184 4.74 3.18 -7.91
CA SER A 184 5.42 4.47 -7.90
C SER A 184 5.26 5.10 -9.28
N PHE A 185 5.03 6.40 -9.30
CA PHE A 185 5.08 7.17 -10.53
C PHE A 185 6.54 7.29 -10.97
N ASN A 186 6.82 6.95 -12.23
CA ASN A 186 8.21 6.88 -12.72
C ASN A 186 8.62 8.08 -13.54
N GLY A 187 7.66 8.79 -14.15
CA GLY A 187 7.93 10.00 -14.89
C GLY A 187 7.71 9.97 -16.40
N PRO A 188 7.65 8.82 -17.12
CA PRO A 188 7.42 8.80 -18.58
C PRO A 188 6.08 9.40 -19.00
N PHE A 189 5.12 9.60 -18.10
CA PHE A 189 3.76 10.06 -18.35
C PHE A 189 2.98 9.21 -19.36
N ASP A 190 3.37 7.95 -19.52
CA ASP A 190 2.66 7.00 -20.36
C ASP A 190 1.40 6.44 -19.67
N ARG A 191 0.62 5.63 -20.40
CA ARG A 191 -0.61 5.04 -19.84
C ARG A 191 -0.36 4.12 -18.64
N LEU A 192 0.77 3.42 -18.63
CA LEU A 192 1.15 2.53 -17.54
C LEU A 192 1.53 3.33 -16.30
N ASP A 193 2.23 4.43 -16.48
CA ASP A 193 2.63 5.31 -15.37
C ASP A 193 1.41 5.90 -14.66
N TRP A 194 0.36 6.26 -15.41
CA TRP A 194 -0.92 6.66 -14.83
C TRP A 194 -1.65 5.53 -14.09
N VAL A 195 -1.53 4.29 -14.55
CA VAL A 195 -2.06 3.12 -13.83
C VAL A 195 -1.32 2.94 -12.50
N PHE A 196 -0.01 3.10 -12.48
CA PHE A 196 0.79 3.01 -11.25
C PHE A 196 0.45 4.16 -10.29
N TYR A 197 0.37 5.38 -10.79
CA TYR A 197 -0.02 6.55 -10.00
C TYR A 197 -1.37 6.35 -9.30
N TRP A 198 -2.41 5.98 -10.06
CA TRP A 198 -3.73 5.74 -9.47
C TRP A 198 -3.77 4.51 -8.58
N GLY A 199 -2.99 3.48 -8.92
CA GLY A 199 -2.82 2.29 -8.09
C GLY A 199 -2.25 2.63 -6.72
N ASP A 200 -1.21 3.46 -6.67
CA ASP A 200 -0.62 3.98 -5.44
C ASP A 200 -1.60 4.88 -4.67
N ALA A 201 -2.17 5.90 -5.31
CA ALA A 201 -3.09 6.84 -4.67
C ALA A 201 -4.31 6.13 -4.04
N VAL A 202 -4.92 5.17 -4.75
CA VAL A 202 -6.03 4.37 -4.23
C VAL A 202 -5.58 3.48 -3.08
N ALA A 203 -4.40 2.86 -3.19
CA ALA A 203 -3.85 2.00 -2.15
C ALA A 203 -3.56 2.80 -0.87
N GLN A 204 -2.93 3.96 -0.98
CA GLN A 204 -2.64 4.85 0.15
C GLN A 204 -3.93 5.37 0.81
N ALA A 205 -4.93 5.76 0.05
CA ALA A 205 -6.22 6.21 0.58
C ALA A 205 -7.00 5.09 1.30
N LEU A 206 -6.92 3.84 0.80
CA LEU A 206 -7.65 2.70 1.37
C LEU A 206 -6.91 1.99 2.51
N LEU A 207 -5.60 2.08 2.59
CA LEU A 207 -4.79 1.42 3.62
C LEU A 207 -5.23 1.78 5.06
N PRO A 208 -5.44 3.06 5.42
CA PRO A 208 -5.87 3.46 6.76
C PRO A 208 -7.20 2.85 7.20
N PRO A 209 -8.31 3.00 6.44
CA PRO A 209 -9.59 2.45 6.86
C PRO A 209 -9.63 0.92 6.80
N LEU A 210 -8.89 0.27 5.86
CA LEU A 210 -8.77 -1.18 5.83
C LEU A 210 -8.05 -1.73 7.06
N LEU A 211 -6.99 -1.06 7.54
CA LEU A 211 -6.30 -1.42 8.77
C LEU A 211 -7.24 -1.36 9.97
N LEU A 212 -7.96 -0.26 10.13
CA LEU A 212 -8.93 -0.10 11.22
C LEU A 212 -10.08 -1.11 11.09
N HIS A 213 -10.64 -1.29 9.89
CA HIS A 213 -11.71 -2.26 9.65
C HIS A 213 -11.25 -3.69 9.96
N PHE A 214 -10.04 -4.05 9.57
CA PHE A 214 -9.47 -5.36 9.89
C PHE A 214 -9.41 -5.59 11.40
N THR A 215 -8.97 -4.61 12.21
CA THR A 215 -8.93 -4.75 13.68
C THR A 215 -10.31 -4.80 14.32
N LEU A 216 -11.35 -4.33 13.64
CA LEU A 216 -12.75 -4.48 14.08
C LEU A 216 -13.32 -5.88 13.76
N VAL A 217 -12.81 -6.54 12.73
CA VAL A 217 -13.26 -7.90 12.31
C VAL A 217 -12.43 -8.98 12.99
N PHE A 218 -11.16 -8.72 13.28
CA PHE A 218 -10.21 -9.66 13.85
C PHE A 218 -9.44 -9.02 15.03
N PRO A 219 -9.28 -9.73 16.19
CA PRO A 219 -9.71 -11.09 16.53
C PRO A 219 -11.21 -11.18 16.78
N GLN A 220 -11.78 -12.39 16.68
CA GLN A 220 -13.20 -12.61 16.97
C GLN A 220 -13.51 -12.19 18.41
N ARG A 221 -14.50 -11.35 18.58
CA ARG A 221 -14.94 -10.85 19.88
C ARG A 221 -15.79 -11.90 20.60
N PRO A 222 -15.75 -11.95 21.95
CA PRO A 222 -16.69 -12.75 22.71
C PRO A 222 -18.13 -12.49 22.31
N SER A 223 -18.97 -13.51 22.36
CA SER A 223 -20.41 -13.42 22.10
C SER A 223 -21.03 -12.34 22.99
N GLY A 224 -21.45 -11.23 22.41
CA GLY A 224 -22.03 -10.09 23.13
C GLY A 224 -21.54 -8.70 22.65
N VAL A 225 -20.40 -8.62 21.97
CA VAL A 225 -19.94 -7.34 21.41
C VAL A 225 -20.60 -7.10 20.06
N ARG A 226 -21.37 -6.03 19.94
CA ARG A 226 -22.05 -5.64 18.69
C ARG A 226 -21.07 -5.53 17.53
N ARG A 227 -21.41 -6.09 16.37
CA ARG A 227 -20.73 -5.82 15.11
C ARG A 227 -20.75 -4.31 14.84
N PRO A 228 -19.69 -3.73 14.25
CA PRO A 228 -19.72 -2.34 13.87
C PRO A 228 -20.93 -2.07 12.99
N SER A 229 -21.67 -1.00 13.27
CA SER A 229 -22.83 -0.64 12.46
C SER A 229 -22.38 -0.29 11.04
N PRO A 230 -23.19 -0.54 10.00
CA PRO A 230 -22.84 -0.16 8.64
C PRO A 230 -22.48 1.33 8.52
N GLY A 231 -23.15 2.20 9.28
CA GLY A 231 -22.84 3.63 9.31
C GLY A 231 -21.44 3.94 9.87
N LEU A 232 -20.98 3.23 10.89
CA LEU A 232 -19.61 3.39 11.41
C LEU A 232 -18.58 2.96 10.36
N VAL A 233 -18.85 1.86 9.66
CA VAL A 233 -17.95 1.41 8.59
C VAL A 233 -17.90 2.45 7.47
N SER A 234 -19.04 2.97 7.01
CA SER A 234 -19.10 4.00 5.97
C SER A 234 -18.35 5.27 6.40
N LEU A 235 -18.50 5.70 7.67
CA LEU A 235 -17.81 6.86 8.22
C LEU A 235 -16.29 6.70 8.20
N MET A 236 -15.79 5.49 8.42
CA MET A 236 -14.34 5.21 8.37
C MET A 236 -13.75 5.36 6.96
N TYR A 237 -14.52 5.04 5.90
CA TYR A 237 -14.07 5.15 4.51
C TYR A 237 -14.35 6.53 3.90
N LEU A 238 -15.15 7.36 4.55
CA LEU A 238 -15.51 8.69 4.04
C LEU A 238 -14.29 9.59 3.78
N PRO A 239 -13.29 9.73 4.70
CA PRO A 239 -12.11 10.54 4.43
C PRO A 239 -11.31 10.06 3.22
N ALA A 240 -11.18 8.74 3.03
CA ALA A 240 -10.52 8.18 1.84
C ALA A 240 -11.23 8.59 0.55
N GLY A 241 -12.58 8.55 0.55
CA GLY A 241 -13.38 9.01 -0.59
C GLY A 241 -13.22 10.50 -0.87
N VAL A 242 -13.19 11.33 0.18
CA VAL A 242 -13.01 12.79 0.07
C VAL A 242 -11.62 13.13 -0.46
N LEU A 243 -10.55 12.53 0.09
CA LEU A 243 -9.18 12.75 -0.35
C LEU A 243 -8.98 12.30 -1.80
N GLY A 244 -9.51 11.11 -2.16
CA GLY A 244 -9.47 10.62 -3.54
C GLY A 244 -10.22 11.53 -4.52
N ALA A 245 -11.42 11.99 -4.17
CA ALA A 245 -12.18 12.93 -4.99
C ALA A 245 -11.46 14.28 -5.14
N ALA A 246 -10.87 14.80 -4.07
CA ALA A 246 -10.09 16.04 -4.10
C ALA A 246 -8.88 15.91 -5.03
N ARG A 247 -8.18 14.75 -5.00
CA ARG A 247 -7.05 14.47 -5.90
C ARG A 247 -7.49 14.39 -7.37
N VAL A 248 -8.62 13.75 -7.66
CA VAL A 248 -9.22 13.74 -9.02
C VAL A 248 -9.54 15.15 -9.49
N VAL A 249 -10.17 15.97 -8.65
CA VAL A 249 -10.52 17.36 -9.00
C VAL A 249 -9.27 18.21 -9.21
N ALA A 250 -8.23 18.05 -8.39
CA ALA A 250 -6.96 18.74 -8.55
C ALA A 250 -6.33 18.44 -9.92
N LEU A 251 -6.23 17.16 -10.28
CA LEU A 251 -5.64 16.73 -11.56
C LEU A 251 -6.50 17.13 -12.77
N ALA A 252 -7.85 17.08 -12.63
CA ALA A 252 -8.75 17.46 -13.73
C ALA A 252 -8.73 18.96 -14.04
N ARG A 253 -8.46 19.82 -13.04
CA ARG A 253 -8.30 21.25 -13.24
C ARG A 253 -6.97 21.63 -13.86
N GLY A 254 -5.97 20.77 -13.69
CA GLY A 254 -4.65 20.95 -14.27
C GLY A 254 -3.87 22.15 -13.75
N PRO A 255 -2.70 22.45 -14.33
CA PRO A 255 -1.82 23.52 -13.88
C PRO A 255 -2.27 24.92 -14.34
N ALA A 256 -3.52 25.11 -14.79
CA ALA A 256 -4.03 26.41 -15.22
C ALA A 256 -3.84 27.51 -14.16
N ASP A 257 -3.89 27.11 -12.84
CA ASP A 257 -3.56 27.96 -11.69
C ASP A 257 -2.38 27.32 -10.92
N GLY A 258 -1.20 27.34 -11.46
CA GLY A 258 -0.02 26.59 -10.99
C GLY A 258 0.26 26.68 -9.49
N ALA A 259 0.12 27.86 -8.87
CA ALA A 259 0.33 28.05 -7.44
C ALA A 259 -0.78 27.38 -6.59
N MET A 260 -2.03 27.44 -7.01
CA MET A 260 -3.15 26.81 -6.30
C MET A 260 -3.12 25.30 -6.42
N PHE A 261 -2.73 24.78 -7.59
CA PHE A 261 -2.58 23.35 -7.84
C PHE A 261 -1.50 22.72 -6.95
N SER A 262 -0.30 23.33 -6.90
CA SER A 262 0.79 22.84 -6.06
C SER A 262 0.44 22.87 -4.59
N THR A 263 -0.20 23.95 -4.09
CA THR A 263 -0.67 24.06 -2.71
C THR A 263 -1.71 22.99 -2.36
N LEU A 264 -2.64 22.71 -3.28
CA LEU A 264 -3.68 21.69 -3.06
C LEU A 264 -3.08 20.29 -2.97
N ILE A 265 -2.17 19.93 -3.89
CA ILE A 265 -1.49 18.64 -3.84
C ILE A 265 -0.66 18.52 -2.55
N GLU A 266 0.09 19.54 -2.17
CA GLU A 266 0.86 19.54 -0.92
C GLU A 266 -0.02 19.34 0.32
N VAL A 267 -1.18 19.97 0.37
CA VAL A 267 -2.16 19.80 1.48
C VAL A 267 -2.69 18.35 1.49
N LEU A 268 -3.02 17.79 0.32
CA LEU A 268 -3.48 16.40 0.24
C LEU A 268 -2.39 15.41 0.71
N ASP A 269 -1.15 15.61 0.27
CA ASP A 269 -0.01 14.77 0.64
C ASP A 269 0.31 14.86 2.15
N ARG A 270 -0.02 15.98 2.80
CA ARG A 270 0.08 16.13 4.27
C ARG A 270 -1.10 15.50 5.02
N LEU A 271 -2.30 15.50 4.45
CA LEU A 271 -3.49 14.96 5.09
C LEU A 271 -3.52 13.42 5.09
N GLU A 272 -2.97 12.76 4.06
CA GLU A 272 -2.92 11.30 3.97
C GLU A 272 -2.18 10.65 5.14
N PRO A 273 -0.96 11.07 5.54
CA PRO A 273 -0.28 10.56 6.73
C PRO A 273 -1.04 10.83 8.04
N VAL A 274 -1.70 11.98 8.16
CA VAL A 274 -2.52 12.31 9.35
C VAL A 274 -3.71 11.35 9.46
N TYR A 275 -4.34 11.05 8.34
CA TYR A 275 -5.43 10.08 8.28
C TYR A 275 -4.95 8.66 8.62
N LEU A 276 -3.80 8.24 8.08
CA LEU A 276 -3.17 6.96 8.42
C LEU A 276 -2.86 6.87 9.92
N PHE A 277 -2.25 7.90 10.48
CA PHE A 277 -1.93 7.95 11.91
C PHE A 277 -3.19 7.88 12.78
N SER A 278 -4.25 8.59 12.42
CA SER A 278 -5.53 8.58 13.14
C SER A 278 -6.17 7.18 13.13
N CYS A 279 -6.23 6.53 11.96
CA CYS A 279 -6.75 5.18 11.83
C CYS A 279 -5.87 4.14 12.56
N ALA A 280 -4.54 4.27 12.49
CA ALA A 280 -3.61 3.38 13.18
C ALA A 280 -3.74 3.51 14.71
N THR A 281 -3.89 4.75 15.22
CA THR A 281 -4.14 4.99 16.64
C THR A 281 -5.47 4.39 17.09
N ALA A 282 -6.54 4.61 16.32
CA ALA A 282 -7.84 4.00 16.59
C ALA A 282 -7.76 2.46 16.57
N ALA A 283 -7.06 1.88 15.59
CA ALA A 283 -6.82 0.45 15.50
C ALA A 283 -6.07 -0.10 16.73
N LEU A 284 -5.04 0.61 17.19
CA LEU A 284 -4.29 0.27 18.39
C LEU A 284 -5.19 0.29 19.64
N VAL A 285 -6.01 1.33 19.80
CA VAL A 285 -6.97 1.43 20.91
C VAL A 285 -7.95 0.26 20.89
N VAL A 286 -8.47 -0.11 19.71
CA VAL A 286 -9.36 -1.27 19.53
C VAL A 286 -8.65 -2.57 19.94
N LEU A 287 -7.42 -2.77 19.51
CA LEU A 287 -6.62 -3.97 19.85
C LEU A 287 -6.30 -4.04 21.35
N VAL A 288 -5.92 -2.91 21.97
CA VAL A 288 -5.65 -2.85 23.43
C VAL A 288 -6.90 -3.17 24.25
N ARG A 289 -8.05 -2.59 23.88
CA ARG A 289 -9.33 -2.90 24.53
C ARG A 289 -9.72 -4.38 24.36
N ALA A 290 -9.54 -4.91 23.13
CA ALA A 290 -9.76 -6.34 22.90
C ALA A 290 -8.85 -7.20 23.78
N PHE A 291 -7.58 -6.85 23.91
CA PHE A 291 -6.62 -7.55 24.78
C PHE A 291 -7.03 -7.56 26.27
N GLN A 292 -7.57 -6.43 26.75
CA GLN A 292 -8.03 -6.31 28.15
C GLN A 292 -9.28 -7.16 28.42
N GLN A 293 -10.14 -7.36 27.43
CA GLN A 293 -11.41 -8.10 27.56
C GLN A 293 -11.27 -9.61 27.37
N ILE A 294 -10.14 -10.08 26.84
CA ILE A 294 -9.91 -11.49 26.55
C ILE A 294 -9.53 -12.24 27.83
N THR A 295 -10.35 -13.24 28.18
CA THR A 295 -10.13 -14.17 29.30
C THR A 295 -9.40 -15.45 28.86
N SER A 296 -9.52 -15.83 27.57
CA SER A 296 -8.89 -17.04 27.02
C SER A 296 -7.37 -16.89 26.89
N VAL A 297 -6.62 -17.84 27.46
CA VAL A 297 -5.15 -17.88 27.38
C VAL A 297 -4.65 -17.96 25.94
N THR A 298 -5.36 -18.70 25.09
CA THR A 298 -5.01 -18.91 23.68
C THR A 298 -5.14 -17.62 22.87
N GLU A 299 -6.25 -16.89 23.02
CA GLU A 299 -6.50 -15.63 22.36
C GLU A 299 -5.52 -14.54 22.81
N ARG A 300 -5.24 -14.52 24.12
CA ARG A 300 -4.23 -13.61 24.69
C ARG A 300 -2.84 -13.85 24.12
N ARG A 301 -2.45 -15.12 23.92
CA ARG A 301 -1.18 -15.47 23.27
C ARG A 301 -1.11 -15.01 21.83
N GLN A 302 -2.21 -15.08 21.09
CA GLN A 302 -2.28 -14.61 19.69
C GLN A 302 -2.15 -13.10 19.56
N LEU A 303 -2.90 -12.35 20.36
CA LEU A 303 -2.77 -10.89 20.39
C LEU A 303 -1.37 -10.46 20.78
N ARG A 304 -0.70 -11.21 21.66
CA ARG A 304 0.69 -10.96 22.01
C ARG A 304 1.62 -11.15 20.80
N TRP A 305 1.41 -12.17 19.97
CA TRP A 305 2.15 -12.37 18.73
C TRP A 305 1.93 -11.22 17.74
N ILE A 306 0.69 -10.75 17.57
CA ILE A 306 0.37 -9.60 16.75
C ILE A 306 1.06 -8.34 17.28
N ALA A 307 0.98 -8.09 18.59
CA ALA A 307 1.60 -6.93 19.23
C ALA A 307 3.13 -6.93 19.04
N TRP A 308 3.79 -8.07 19.28
CA TRP A 308 5.22 -8.21 19.06
C TRP A 308 5.60 -8.06 17.58
N GLY A 309 4.83 -8.66 16.66
CA GLY A 309 5.06 -8.52 15.23
C GLY A 309 4.89 -7.07 14.75
N THR A 310 3.91 -6.36 15.29
CA THR A 310 3.72 -4.93 15.00
C THR A 310 4.86 -4.10 15.60
N ALA A 311 5.24 -4.35 16.84
CA ALA A 311 6.33 -3.62 17.50
C ALA A 311 7.68 -3.85 16.79
N LEU A 312 8.00 -5.08 16.40
CA LEU A 312 9.24 -5.43 15.71
C LEU A 312 9.23 -5.03 14.23
N GLY A 313 8.07 -5.10 13.57
CA GLY A 313 7.94 -4.74 12.16
C GLY A 313 7.82 -3.23 11.95
N ALA A 314 6.83 -2.59 12.58
CA ALA A 314 6.57 -1.17 12.37
C ALA A 314 7.43 -0.26 13.24
N GLY A 315 7.81 -0.67 14.46
CA GLY A 315 8.56 0.17 15.40
C GLY A 315 9.88 0.71 14.83
N PRO A 316 10.80 -0.15 14.41
CA PRO A 316 12.08 0.30 13.84
C PRO A 316 11.92 1.15 12.57
N PHE A 317 10.97 0.81 11.70
CA PHE A 317 10.66 1.59 10.52
C PHE A 317 10.12 2.97 10.87
N CYS A 318 9.15 3.05 11.79
CA CYS A 318 8.57 4.32 12.19
C CYS A 318 9.60 5.24 12.86
N LEU A 319 10.43 4.69 13.76
CA LEU A 319 11.43 5.46 14.49
C LEU A 319 12.69 5.75 13.67
N GLY A 320 13.12 4.79 12.85
CA GLY A 320 14.38 4.89 12.09
C GLY A 320 14.24 5.57 10.74
N TYR A 321 13.06 5.50 10.12
CA TYR A 321 12.84 6.04 8.78
C TYR A 321 11.71 7.07 8.73
N ALA A 322 10.47 6.67 9.07
CA ALA A 322 9.30 7.50 8.83
C ALA A 322 9.30 8.80 9.63
N LEU A 323 9.66 8.75 10.91
CA LEU A 323 9.72 9.93 11.76
C LEU A 323 10.85 10.90 11.38
N PRO A 324 12.11 10.47 11.18
CA PRO A 324 13.19 11.34 10.68
C PRO A 324 12.81 12.00 9.35
N TRP A 325 12.26 11.22 8.40
CA TRP A 325 11.85 11.74 7.10
C TRP A 325 10.73 12.80 7.23
N ALA A 326 9.73 12.57 8.09
CA ALA A 326 8.67 13.54 8.36
C ALA A 326 9.18 14.85 9.01
N LEU A 327 10.33 14.78 9.70
CA LEU A 327 11.03 15.94 10.27
C LEU A 327 12.01 16.61 9.30
N GLY A 328 12.05 16.17 8.02
CA GLY A 328 12.95 16.70 7.01
C GLY A 328 14.40 16.18 7.12
N ILE A 329 14.64 15.15 7.93
CA ILE A 329 15.94 14.52 8.11
C ILE A 329 16.05 13.31 7.18
N ASN A 330 17.01 13.30 6.26
CA ASN A 330 17.26 12.14 5.40
C ASN A 330 17.97 11.03 6.20
N PRO A 331 17.30 9.90 6.50
CA PRO A 331 17.89 8.84 7.29
C PRO A 331 18.99 8.13 6.50
N PRO A 332 20.12 7.75 7.15
CA PRO A 332 21.20 7.00 6.51
C PRO A 332 20.73 5.59 6.12
N LEU A 333 21.42 4.97 5.14
CA LEU A 333 21.06 3.67 4.56
C LEU A 333 20.74 2.57 5.60
N PRO A 334 21.48 2.40 6.71
CA PRO A 334 21.14 1.37 7.70
C PRO A 334 19.76 1.57 8.33
N LEU A 335 19.33 2.82 8.54
CA LEU A 335 17.99 3.12 9.07
C LEU A 335 16.91 2.92 8.00
N GLN A 336 17.21 3.19 6.74
CA GLN A 336 16.29 2.89 5.63
C GLN A 336 16.00 1.39 5.54
N LEU A 337 17.01 0.54 5.74
CA LEU A 337 16.86 -0.92 5.69
C LEU A 337 15.93 -1.48 6.79
N THR A 338 15.58 -0.70 7.82
CA THR A 338 14.56 -1.10 8.80
C THR A 338 13.19 -1.37 8.17
N ALA A 339 12.93 -0.85 6.96
CA ALA A 339 11.74 -1.15 6.17
C ALA A 339 11.56 -2.66 5.87
N ILE A 340 12.64 -3.43 5.80
CA ILE A 340 12.57 -4.89 5.61
C ILE A 340 11.77 -5.54 6.75
N LEU A 341 11.85 -4.98 7.96
CA LEU A 341 11.15 -5.49 9.13
C LEU A 341 9.63 -5.34 9.02
N LEU A 342 9.13 -4.44 8.16
CA LEU A 342 7.69 -4.34 7.85
C LEU A 342 7.12 -5.67 7.33
N GLY A 343 7.93 -6.52 6.71
CA GLY A 343 7.53 -7.85 6.28
C GLY A 343 7.10 -8.78 7.42
N PHE A 344 7.47 -8.50 8.67
CA PHE A 344 6.97 -9.26 9.83
C PHE A 344 5.49 -8.99 10.12
N LEU A 345 4.95 -7.83 9.77
CA LEU A 345 3.54 -7.50 9.98
C LEU A 345 2.61 -8.51 9.31
N PRO A 346 2.66 -8.71 7.98
CA PRO A 346 1.77 -9.65 7.32
C PRO A 346 2.00 -11.10 7.79
N LEU A 347 3.24 -11.48 8.14
CA LEU A 347 3.54 -12.82 8.65
C LEU A 347 2.89 -13.09 10.00
N THR A 348 2.96 -12.14 10.94
CA THR A 348 2.38 -12.30 12.27
C THR A 348 0.87 -12.32 12.23
N PHE A 349 0.25 -11.45 11.42
CA PHE A 349 -1.19 -11.48 11.19
C PHE A 349 -1.63 -12.79 10.51
N ALA A 350 -0.92 -13.22 9.46
CA ALA A 350 -1.19 -14.48 8.78
C ALA A 350 -1.10 -15.68 9.74
N SER A 351 -0.05 -15.74 10.54
CA SER A 351 0.15 -16.81 11.53
C SER A 351 -0.96 -16.81 12.60
N ALA A 352 -1.38 -15.63 13.05
CA ALA A 352 -2.47 -15.49 14.00
C ALA A 352 -3.80 -15.98 13.40
N ILE A 353 -4.12 -15.61 12.16
CA ILE A 353 -5.34 -16.05 11.48
C ILE A 353 -5.35 -17.56 11.22
N VAL A 354 -4.23 -18.12 10.74
CA VAL A 354 -4.16 -19.54 10.37
C VAL A 354 -4.19 -20.45 11.60
N ARG A 355 -3.41 -20.14 12.63
CA ARG A 355 -3.31 -20.98 13.86
C ARG A 355 -4.58 -20.98 14.69
N TYR A 356 -5.30 -19.84 14.72
CA TYR A 356 -6.49 -19.72 15.56
C TYR A 356 -7.61 -20.67 15.12
N ARG A 357 -7.88 -20.77 13.84
CA ARG A 357 -9.00 -21.57 13.32
C ARG A 357 -8.70 -23.04 13.08
N LEU A 358 -7.45 -23.45 13.10
CA LEU A 358 -7.12 -24.88 13.11
C LEU A 358 -7.57 -25.54 14.42
N ARG A 359 -7.45 -24.83 15.55
CA ARG A 359 -7.90 -25.34 16.86
C ARG A 359 -9.42 -25.38 17.02
N ASP A 360 -10.16 -24.41 16.44
CA ASP A 360 -11.62 -24.43 16.49
C ASP A 360 -12.19 -25.66 15.76
N VAL A 361 -11.57 -26.07 14.66
CA VAL A 361 -11.96 -27.28 13.91
C VAL A 361 -11.62 -28.55 14.71
N GLU A 362 -10.48 -28.60 15.38
CA GLU A 362 -10.09 -29.73 16.22
C GLU A 362 -11.00 -29.85 17.47
N VAL A 363 -11.35 -28.72 18.11
CA VAL A 363 -12.27 -28.70 19.24
C VAL A 363 -13.67 -29.13 18.83
N LEU A 364 -14.18 -28.65 17.68
CA LEU A 364 -15.47 -29.06 17.11
C LEU A 364 -15.46 -30.53 16.71
N ALA A 365 -14.39 -31.02 16.09
CA ALA A 365 -14.22 -32.42 15.74
C ALA A 365 -14.13 -33.31 17.01
N GLY A 366 -13.45 -32.85 18.03
CA GLY A 366 -13.41 -33.51 19.36
C GLY A 366 -14.78 -33.58 20.01
N GLN A 367 -15.51 -32.47 20.05
CA GLN A 367 -16.88 -32.43 20.61
C GLN A 367 -17.88 -33.29 19.81
N LEU A 368 -17.75 -33.35 18.49
CA LEU A 368 -18.58 -34.23 17.66
C LEU A 368 -18.23 -35.69 17.89
N ARG A 369 -16.96 -36.01 18.08
CA ARG A 369 -16.51 -37.37 18.43
C ARG A 369 -17.00 -37.79 19.79
N ASP A 370 -16.93 -36.92 20.79
CA ASP A 370 -17.43 -37.20 22.17
C ASP A 370 -18.94 -37.34 22.18
N ARG A 371 -19.69 -36.54 21.41
CA ARG A 371 -21.14 -36.70 21.26
C ARG A 371 -21.51 -37.99 20.52
N GLY A 372 -20.75 -38.35 19.47
CA GLY A 372 -20.93 -39.59 18.73
C GLY A 372 -20.69 -40.83 19.64
N VAL A 373 -19.62 -40.83 20.41
CA VAL A 373 -19.29 -41.92 21.36
C VAL A 373 -20.31 -41.98 22.47
N GLY A 374 -20.77 -40.82 22.97
CA GLY A 374 -21.82 -40.74 23.99
C GLY A 374 -23.18 -41.28 23.52
N GLN A 375 -23.54 -41.12 22.25
CA GLN A 375 -24.78 -41.70 21.67
C GLN A 375 -24.65 -43.20 21.45
N ILE A 376 -23.51 -43.68 20.96
CA ILE A 376 -23.26 -45.12 20.78
C ILE A 376 -23.26 -45.84 22.15
N GLY A 377 -22.66 -45.23 23.17
CA GLY A 377 -22.66 -45.77 24.54
C GLY A 377 -24.08 -45.86 25.12
N ARG A 378 -24.95 -44.87 24.88
CA ARG A 378 -26.36 -44.91 25.35
C ARG A 378 -27.22 -45.89 24.56
N ALA A 379 -27.00 -46.08 23.27
CA ALA A 379 -27.68 -47.09 22.47
C ALA A 379 -27.29 -48.49 22.93
N SER A 380 -26.01 -48.76 23.20
CA SER A 380 -25.50 -50.05 23.70
C SER A 380 -26.01 -50.38 25.12
N CYS A 381 -26.15 -49.37 25.99
CA CYS A 381 -26.74 -49.59 27.32
C CYS A 381 -28.25 -49.88 27.24
N ARG A 382 -28.99 -49.29 26.27
CA ARG A 382 -30.44 -49.55 26.11
C ARG A 382 -30.73 -50.95 25.58
N GLU A 383 -29.87 -51.47 24.67
CA GLU A 383 -29.98 -52.83 24.15
C GLU A 383 -29.68 -53.89 25.22
N ARG A 384 -28.78 -53.65 26.20
CA ARG A 384 -28.50 -54.61 27.30
C ARG A 384 -29.62 -54.68 28.32
N VAL A 385 -30.40 -53.62 28.56
CA VAL A 385 -31.52 -53.62 29.47
C VAL A 385 -32.71 -54.39 28.92
N PHE A 386 -32.89 -54.50 27.59
CA PHE A 386 -33.95 -55.27 26.98
C PHE A 386 -33.64 -56.78 26.80
N ARG A 387 -32.44 -57.26 27.11
CA ARG A 387 -32.11 -58.68 27.02
C ARG A 387 -32.12 -59.40 28.39
N THR A 388 -32.46 -58.72 29.47
CA THR A 388 -32.45 -59.27 30.84
C THR A 388 -33.85 -59.21 31.49
N VAL A 389 -34.94 -59.15 30.71
CA VAL A 389 -36.30 -59.35 31.23
C VAL A 389 -36.96 -60.52 30.51
#